data_21320dfbde63247f92968da8f2b9e984
#
_entry.id   21320dfbde63247f92968da8f2b9e984
#
_cell.length_a   1.000
_cell.length_b   1.000
_cell.length_c   1.000
_cell.angle_alpha   90.00
_cell.angle_beta   90.00
_cell.angle_gamma   90.00
#
_symmetry.space_group_name_H-M   'P 1'
#
loop_
_entity.id
_entity.type
_entity.pdbx_description
1 polymer ?
#
loop_
_entity_poly.entity_id
_entity_poly.type
_entity_poly.pdbx_seq_one_letter_code
_entity_poly.pdbx_strand_id
1 'polypeptide(L)'
;MEKLKRYLIFLVGLFVNSLGVSLITKANLGTSPISSIPYVLSLNFPFTLGNFTIFFSIFLIVLQLIILRKNFKLEHILQIPVSIIFGYFIDLTMILFFWVNPEAYIMKIVYLLMGCLILGVGVYMEVLADVVMLPGESFVRAIVLTWKTNFGTTKICFDVSMSVIAAVLSFVFAGRLAGVREGTVIAALLVGFIARLIGKKLAFLKDMIFPESVSAENENEAKEQTAGTYGKNVIAIGRQFGSGGHDIGKILAEKLEYDFYDAEIIQMTAGTTGYTPEFIKKNEEIMTNSLIYDLVNQMYLNADMQDEAPKDKIFEAECQVVRNLAKKGNCVIVGRCADYVLRNSGNCLKVFFSAPLVSRIRRVAQRQNISEGEAKATVQKNEKLRADNYRYYTRRMWGAAGNFDLSLNTDLGEEYIENCIRSAMKL
;
A
#
# COMPACT_ATOMS: atom_id res chain seq x y z
N MET A 1 -3.05 -9.48 -26.01
CA MET A 1 -2.63 -8.09 -26.31
C MET A 1 -2.21 -7.32 -25.04
N GLU A 2 -2.82 -7.57 -23.91
CA GLU A 2 -2.50 -6.87 -22.64
C GLU A 2 -1.06 -7.10 -22.18
N LYS A 3 -0.55 -8.33 -22.19
CA LYS A 3 0.85 -8.62 -21.82
C LYS A 3 1.85 -7.79 -22.61
N LEU A 4 1.65 -7.65 -23.93
CA LEU A 4 2.54 -6.84 -24.76
C LEU A 4 2.49 -5.35 -24.39
N LYS A 5 1.28 -4.81 -24.09
CA LYS A 5 1.11 -3.44 -23.60
C LYS A 5 1.86 -3.20 -22.29
N ARG A 6 1.79 -4.16 -21.34
CA ARG A 6 2.51 -4.10 -20.06
C ARG A 6 4.01 -4.03 -20.26
N TYR A 7 4.58 -4.90 -21.12
CA TYR A 7 6.02 -4.89 -21.44
C TYR A 7 6.45 -3.59 -22.11
N LEU A 8 5.64 -3.03 -23.02
CA LEU A 8 5.94 -1.74 -23.68
C LEU A 8 5.93 -0.58 -22.68
N ILE A 9 4.91 -0.50 -21.81
CA ILE A 9 4.83 0.55 -20.78
C ILE A 9 6.00 0.41 -19.80
N PHE A 10 6.36 -0.83 -19.42
CA PHE A 10 7.51 -1.09 -18.57
C PHE A 10 8.81 -0.60 -19.20
N LEU A 11 9.04 -0.92 -20.49
CA LEU A 11 10.24 -0.49 -21.21
C LEU A 11 10.33 1.03 -21.32
N VAL A 12 9.21 1.70 -21.61
CA VAL A 12 9.14 3.18 -21.62
C VAL A 12 9.38 3.72 -20.20
N GLY A 13 8.81 3.10 -19.19
CA GLY A 13 9.04 3.45 -17.77
C GLY A 13 10.51 3.36 -17.38
N LEU A 14 11.20 2.27 -17.76
CA LEU A 14 12.64 2.10 -17.58
C LEU A 14 13.46 3.21 -18.26
N PHE A 15 13.08 3.58 -19.49
CA PHE A 15 13.76 4.67 -20.20
C PHE A 15 13.53 6.02 -19.52
N VAL A 16 12.30 6.34 -19.12
CA VAL A 16 11.98 7.56 -18.37
C VAL A 16 12.70 7.58 -17.01
N ASN A 17 12.77 6.43 -16.32
CA ASN A 17 13.53 6.27 -15.09
C ASN A 17 15.01 6.62 -15.30
N SER A 18 15.63 6.08 -16.37
CA SER A 18 17.02 6.37 -16.70
C SER A 18 17.29 7.85 -17.03
N LEU A 19 16.35 8.55 -17.69
CA LEU A 19 16.40 10.01 -17.89
C LEU A 19 16.45 10.74 -16.54
N GLY A 20 15.62 10.33 -15.60
CA GLY A 20 15.60 10.92 -14.25
C GLY A 20 16.91 10.70 -13.50
N VAL A 21 17.43 9.46 -13.48
CA VAL A 21 18.73 9.14 -12.86
C VAL A 21 19.85 9.97 -13.47
N SER A 22 19.91 10.05 -14.79
CA SER A 22 20.96 10.80 -15.49
C SER A 22 20.90 12.29 -15.21
N LEU A 23 19.70 12.88 -15.18
CA LEU A 23 19.53 14.31 -14.92
C LEU A 23 19.88 14.67 -13.46
N ILE A 24 19.49 13.85 -12.50
CA ILE A 24 19.88 13.99 -11.08
C ILE A 24 21.40 13.93 -10.96
N THR A 25 22.03 12.96 -11.61
CA THR A 25 23.49 12.79 -11.60
C THR A 25 24.22 13.98 -12.22
N LYS A 26 23.73 14.49 -13.38
CA LYS A 26 24.27 15.67 -14.07
C LYS A 26 24.07 16.98 -13.30
N ALA A 27 23.09 17.04 -12.40
CA ALA A 27 22.90 18.19 -11.50
C ALA A 27 24.11 18.40 -10.55
N ASN A 28 24.97 17.41 -10.39
CA ASN A 28 26.19 17.44 -9.56
C ASN A 28 25.92 17.82 -8.08
N LEU A 29 24.77 17.38 -7.54
CA LEU A 29 24.41 17.46 -6.12
C LEU A 29 24.29 16.08 -5.46
N GLY A 30 24.77 15.04 -6.12
CA GLY A 30 24.62 13.63 -5.74
C GLY A 30 23.72 12.90 -6.74
N THR A 31 23.26 11.72 -6.37
CA THR A 31 22.36 10.89 -7.19
C THR A 31 21.34 10.19 -6.30
N SER A 32 20.45 9.33 -6.86
CA SER A 32 19.54 8.53 -6.05
C SER A 32 20.31 7.56 -5.13
N PRO A 33 19.80 7.21 -3.94
CA PRO A 33 20.52 6.33 -2.99
C PRO A 33 21.03 5.03 -3.61
N ILE A 34 20.18 4.35 -4.39
CA ILE A 34 20.54 3.07 -5.02
C ILE A 34 21.60 3.22 -6.11
N SER A 35 21.65 4.37 -6.78
CA SER A 35 22.64 4.68 -7.81
C SER A 35 23.93 5.27 -7.24
N SER A 36 24.00 5.57 -5.94
CA SER A 36 25.15 6.25 -5.34
C SER A 36 26.42 5.41 -5.37
N ILE A 37 26.35 4.10 -5.10
CA ILE A 37 27.50 3.20 -5.18
C ILE A 37 27.99 3.08 -6.64
N PRO A 38 27.14 2.72 -7.63
CA PRO A 38 27.51 2.75 -9.05
C PRO A 38 28.13 4.07 -9.49
N TYR A 39 27.59 5.20 -9.06
CA TYR A 39 28.07 6.51 -9.45
C TYR A 39 29.45 6.81 -8.88
N VAL A 40 29.68 6.57 -7.60
CA VAL A 40 31.01 6.74 -6.98
C VAL A 40 32.06 5.86 -7.68
N LEU A 41 31.71 4.63 -8.00
CA LEU A 41 32.62 3.74 -8.73
C LEU A 41 32.91 4.24 -10.16
N SER A 42 31.91 4.77 -10.86
CA SER A 42 32.11 5.32 -12.23
C SER A 42 32.97 6.60 -12.24
N LEU A 43 33.07 7.32 -11.13
CA LEU A 43 33.96 8.47 -11.01
C LEU A 43 35.44 8.09 -10.82
N ASN A 44 35.71 6.85 -10.36
CA ASN A 44 37.05 6.43 -9.96
C ASN A 44 37.63 5.30 -10.84
N PHE A 45 36.80 4.63 -11.66
CA PHE A 45 37.20 3.50 -12.49
C PHE A 45 36.78 3.69 -13.95
N PRO A 46 37.41 3.02 -14.94
CA PRO A 46 37.21 3.26 -16.38
C PRO A 46 35.92 2.66 -16.95
N PHE A 47 34.91 2.41 -16.14
CA PHE A 47 33.59 1.91 -16.55
C PHE A 47 32.52 2.97 -16.39
N THR A 48 31.47 2.88 -17.21
CA THR A 48 30.36 3.82 -17.20
C THR A 48 29.45 3.64 -15.99
N LEU A 49 28.60 4.64 -15.72
CA LEU A 49 27.57 4.54 -14.70
C LEU A 49 26.61 3.36 -14.97
N GLY A 50 26.22 3.16 -16.25
CA GLY A 50 25.38 2.04 -16.66
C GLY A 50 26.04 0.69 -16.39
N ASN A 51 27.33 0.53 -16.71
CA ASN A 51 28.06 -0.71 -16.43
C ASN A 51 28.12 -1.02 -14.94
N PHE A 52 28.42 -0.04 -14.10
CA PHE A 52 28.40 -0.26 -12.65
C PHE A 52 27.00 -0.50 -12.11
N THR A 53 25.95 0.08 -12.73
CA THR A 53 24.57 -0.22 -12.35
C THR A 53 24.21 -1.68 -12.69
N ILE A 54 24.66 -2.20 -13.84
CA ILE A 54 24.47 -3.63 -14.20
C ILE A 54 25.19 -4.53 -13.19
N PHE A 55 26.47 -4.26 -12.90
CA PHE A 55 27.25 -5.07 -11.95
C PHE A 55 26.64 -5.07 -10.55
N PHE A 56 26.23 -3.90 -10.09
CA PHE A 56 25.57 -3.75 -8.80
C PHE A 56 24.21 -4.46 -8.74
N SER A 57 23.43 -4.38 -9.81
CA SER A 57 22.16 -5.10 -9.95
C SER A 57 22.34 -6.61 -9.88
N ILE A 58 23.34 -7.16 -10.60
CA ILE A 58 23.68 -8.59 -10.55
C ILE A 58 24.11 -8.98 -9.14
N PHE A 59 24.93 -8.16 -8.47
CA PHE A 59 25.33 -8.38 -7.08
C PHE A 59 24.12 -8.47 -6.14
N LEU A 60 23.15 -7.56 -6.27
CA LEU A 60 21.92 -7.60 -5.49
C LEU A 60 21.07 -8.85 -5.78
N ILE A 61 21.03 -9.32 -7.04
CA ILE A 61 20.33 -10.54 -7.42
C ILE A 61 21.01 -11.77 -6.79
N VAL A 62 22.35 -11.81 -6.76
CA VAL A 62 23.09 -12.87 -6.08
C VAL A 62 22.80 -12.87 -4.57
N LEU A 63 22.75 -11.70 -3.94
CA LEU A 63 22.37 -11.59 -2.53
C LEU A 63 20.91 -12.05 -2.30
N GLN A 64 19.98 -11.74 -3.22
CA GLN A 64 18.61 -12.27 -3.16
C GLN A 64 18.61 -13.81 -3.22
N LEU A 65 19.39 -14.41 -4.10
CA LEU A 65 19.52 -15.87 -4.21
C LEU A 65 19.99 -16.49 -2.88
N ILE A 66 20.99 -15.87 -2.22
CA ILE A 66 21.51 -16.32 -0.92
C ILE A 66 20.45 -16.21 0.18
N ILE A 67 19.69 -15.13 0.20
CA ILE A 67 18.67 -14.85 1.22
C ILE A 67 17.45 -15.75 1.03
N LEU A 68 16.88 -15.79 -0.18
CA LEU A 68 15.62 -16.49 -0.48
C LEU A 68 15.81 -18.01 -0.62
N ARG A 69 16.99 -18.48 -1.01
CA ARG A 69 17.32 -19.91 -1.17
C ARG A 69 16.25 -20.66 -1.99
N LYS A 70 15.47 -21.53 -1.33
CA LYS A 70 14.39 -22.32 -1.98
C LYS A 70 13.20 -21.48 -2.47
N ASN A 71 13.04 -20.27 -1.94
CA ASN A 71 11.97 -19.34 -2.33
C ASN A 71 12.37 -18.41 -3.48
N PHE A 72 13.55 -18.61 -4.07
CA PHE A 72 14.01 -17.88 -5.25
C PHE A 72 13.27 -18.38 -6.49
N LYS A 73 12.41 -17.54 -7.07
CA LYS A 73 11.58 -17.89 -8.24
C LYS A 73 12.25 -17.50 -9.56
N LEU A 74 11.76 -18.07 -10.67
CA LEU A 74 12.22 -17.75 -12.02
C LEU A 74 12.08 -16.26 -12.37
N GLU A 75 11.09 -15.58 -11.80
CA GLU A 75 10.86 -14.15 -11.95
C GLU A 75 12.07 -13.29 -11.54
N HIS A 76 12.85 -13.73 -10.54
CA HIS A 76 14.07 -13.04 -10.13
C HIS A 76 15.18 -13.11 -11.19
N ILE A 77 15.17 -14.14 -12.06
CA ILE A 77 16.11 -14.28 -13.18
C ILE A 77 15.81 -13.26 -14.27
N LEU A 78 14.53 -12.91 -14.47
CA LEU A 78 14.12 -11.87 -15.43
C LEU A 78 14.66 -10.47 -15.06
N GLN A 79 15.08 -10.28 -13.84
CA GLN A 79 15.74 -9.02 -13.43
C GLN A 79 17.10 -8.83 -14.14
N ILE A 80 17.77 -9.90 -14.56
CA ILE A 80 19.09 -9.81 -15.23
C ILE A 80 18.97 -9.07 -16.57
N PRO A 81 18.16 -9.53 -17.55
CA PRO A 81 18.01 -8.80 -18.81
C PRO A 81 17.45 -7.39 -18.62
N VAL A 82 16.54 -7.20 -17.67
CA VAL A 82 16.01 -5.86 -17.33
C VAL A 82 17.12 -4.93 -16.84
N SER A 83 18.00 -5.42 -15.96
CA SER A 83 19.14 -4.63 -15.43
C SER A 83 20.13 -4.25 -16.51
N ILE A 84 20.36 -5.15 -17.49
CA ILE A 84 21.23 -4.88 -18.63
C ILE A 84 20.63 -3.76 -19.50
N ILE A 85 19.34 -3.87 -19.84
CA ILE A 85 18.63 -2.82 -20.63
C ILE A 85 18.65 -1.49 -19.87
N PHE A 86 18.37 -1.51 -18.56
CA PHE A 86 18.37 -0.31 -17.74
C PHE A 86 19.75 0.36 -17.68
N GLY A 87 20.82 -0.41 -17.54
CA GLY A 87 22.18 0.13 -17.57
C GLY A 87 22.55 0.78 -18.91
N TYR A 88 22.17 0.16 -20.03
CA TYR A 88 22.35 0.76 -21.36
C TYR A 88 21.50 2.04 -21.52
N PHE A 89 20.30 2.08 -21.00
CA PHE A 89 19.47 3.29 -21.01
C PHE A 89 20.10 4.40 -20.18
N ILE A 90 20.71 4.09 -19.02
CA ILE A 90 21.45 5.09 -18.25
C ILE A 90 22.62 5.66 -19.06
N ASP A 91 23.42 4.84 -19.71
CA ASP A 91 24.54 5.31 -20.50
C ASP A 91 24.06 6.14 -21.70
N LEU A 92 23.00 5.71 -22.38
CA LEU A 92 22.39 6.47 -23.48
C LEU A 92 21.89 7.85 -23.01
N THR A 93 21.20 7.89 -21.87
CA THR A 93 20.66 9.15 -21.34
C THR A 93 21.75 10.05 -20.75
N MET A 94 22.83 9.49 -20.22
CA MET A 94 24.02 10.25 -19.83
C MET A 94 24.69 10.94 -21.01
N ILE A 95 24.70 10.28 -22.20
CA ILE A 95 25.17 10.86 -23.44
C ILE A 95 24.16 11.91 -23.92
N LEU A 96 22.85 11.63 -23.88
CA LEU A 96 21.81 12.58 -24.29
C LEU A 96 21.91 13.93 -23.53
N PHE A 97 22.25 13.85 -22.24
CA PHE A 97 22.45 15.02 -21.38
C PHE A 97 23.93 15.50 -21.31
N PHE A 98 24.75 15.26 -22.34
CA PHE A 98 26.16 15.67 -22.31
C PHE A 98 26.33 17.20 -22.10
N TRP A 99 25.38 17.99 -22.59
CA TRP A 99 25.35 19.46 -22.51
C TRP A 99 24.90 19.99 -21.14
N VAL A 100 24.34 19.12 -20.25
CA VAL A 100 23.91 19.51 -18.91
C VAL A 100 25.12 19.54 -17.99
N ASN A 101 25.62 20.73 -17.68
CA ASN A 101 26.70 20.96 -16.71
C ASN A 101 26.44 22.30 -15.98
N PRO A 102 25.50 22.31 -15.02
CA PRO A 102 25.15 23.56 -14.33
C PRO A 102 26.29 24.02 -13.41
N GLU A 103 26.72 25.27 -13.55
CA GLU A 103 27.68 25.92 -12.66
C GLU A 103 26.99 26.55 -11.45
N ALA A 104 25.92 27.31 -11.69
CA ALA A 104 25.17 28.00 -10.66
C ALA A 104 24.42 27.00 -9.77
N TYR A 105 24.50 27.19 -8.46
CA TYR A 105 23.83 26.30 -7.47
C TYR A 105 22.31 26.21 -7.66
N ILE A 106 21.66 27.33 -8.01
CA ILE A 106 20.22 27.37 -8.30
C ILE A 106 19.89 26.45 -9.48
N MET A 107 20.69 26.48 -10.54
CA MET A 107 20.48 25.62 -11.71
C MET A 107 20.69 24.13 -11.35
N LYS A 108 21.64 23.83 -10.47
CA LYS A 108 21.80 22.46 -9.94
C LYS A 108 20.55 21.97 -9.24
N ILE A 109 19.95 22.82 -8.40
CA ILE A 109 18.68 22.49 -7.71
C ILE A 109 17.55 22.29 -8.74
N VAL A 110 17.43 23.15 -9.76
CA VAL A 110 16.40 23.03 -10.79
C VAL A 110 16.52 21.69 -11.52
N TYR A 111 17.74 21.34 -11.98
CA TYR A 111 17.96 20.04 -12.64
C TYR A 111 17.73 18.84 -11.71
N LEU A 112 18.09 18.95 -10.44
CA LEU A 112 17.80 17.93 -9.43
C LEU A 112 16.28 17.71 -9.29
N LEU A 113 15.50 18.78 -9.12
CA LEU A 113 14.04 18.71 -8.96
C LEU A 113 13.36 18.17 -10.23
N MET A 114 13.79 18.61 -11.41
CA MET A 114 13.32 18.07 -12.69
C MET A 114 13.64 16.58 -12.82
N GLY A 115 14.86 16.17 -12.45
CA GLY A 115 15.27 14.77 -12.45
C GLY A 115 14.45 13.94 -11.50
N CYS A 116 14.17 14.43 -10.29
CA CYS A 116 13.29 13.74 -9.32
C CYS A 116 11.85 13.59 -9.85
N LEU A 117 11.33 14.60 -10.56
CA LEU A 117 10.02 14.54 -11.19
C LEU A 117 9.97 13.46 -12.27
N ILE A 118 10.93 13.47 -13.19
CA ILE A 118 11.03 12.49 -14.28
C ILE A 118 11.22 11.08 -13.72
N LEU A 119 12.10 10.92 -12.73
CA LEU A 119 12.33 9.65 -12.05
C LEU A 119 11.06 9.12 -11.39
N GLY A 120 10.30 9.99 -10.70
CA GLY A 120 9.03 9.64 -10.09
C GLY A 120 7.97 9.18 -11.09
N VAL A 121 7.93 9.79 -12.30
CA VAL A 121 7.07 9.34 -13.42
C VAL A 121 7.52 7.97 -13.92
N GLY A 122 8.83 7.75 -14.12
CA GLY A 122 9.38 6.47 -14.56
C GLY A 122 9.02 5.33 -13.61
N VAL A 123 9.26 5.53 -12.31
CA VAL A 123 8.88 4.59 -11.25
C VAL A 123 7.39 4.29 -11.28
N TYR A 124 6.53 5.32 -11.43
CA TYR A 124 5.09 5.11 -11.55
C TYR A 124 4.72 4.24 -12.76
N MET A 125 5.34 4.46 -13.92
CA MET A 125 5.08 3.65 -15.12
C MET A 125 5.52 2.20 -14.96
N GLU A 126 6.66 1.95 -14.35
CA GLU A 126 7.14 0.59 -14.03
C GLU A 126 6.14 -0.16 -13.14
N VAL A 127 5.63 0.52 -12.13
CA VAL A 127 4.63 0.01 -11.21
C VAL A 127 3.30 -0.25 -11.91
N LEU A 128 2.83 0.69 -12.75
CA LEU A 128 1.60 0.55 -13.52
C LEU A 128 1.65 -0.66 -14.46
N ALA A 129 2.83 -0.91 -15.03
CA ALA A 129 3.05 -2.03 -15.94
C ALA A 129 3.03 -3.40 -15.23
N ASP A 130 3.50 -3.45 -13.98
CA ASP A 130 3.52 -4.66 -13.14
C ASP A 130 4.11 -5.89 -13.85
N VAL A 131 5.35 -5.76 -14.36
CA VAL A 131 6.03 -6.81 -15.14
C VAL A 131 7.14 -7.47 -14.34
N VAL A 132 8.13 -6.68 -13.91
CA VAL A 132 9.30 -7.12 -13.14
C VAL A 132 9.74 -6.03 -12.19
N MET A 133 10.09 -6.43 -10.98
CA MET A 133 10.64 -5.52 -9.98
C MET A 133 12.13 -5.31 -10.19
N LEU A 134 12.61 -4.08 -10.12
CA LEU A 134 14.04 -3.79 -10.18
C LEU A 134 14.82 -4.44 -9.03
N PRO A 135 16.10 -4.83 -9.22
CA PRO A 135 16.88 -5.58 -8.23
C PRO A 135 16.99 -4.92 -6.86
N GLY A 136 16.98 -3.58 -6.79
CA GLY A 136 17.06 -2.86 -5.51
C GLY A 136 15.83 -3.03 -4.65
N GLU A 137 14.65 -2.84 -5.21
CA GLU A 137 13.37 -3.03 -4.54
C GLU A 137 13.14 -4.50 -4.21
N SER A 138 13.47 -5.38 -5.15
CA SER A 138 13.35 -6.83 -4.98
C SER A 138 14.28 -7.36 -3.87
N PHE A 139 15.47 -6.78 -3.71
CA PHE A 139 16.37 -7.10 -2.61
C PHE A 139 15.79 -6.70 -1.24
N VAL A 140 15.25 -5.49 -1.13
CA VAL A 140 14.54 -5.04 0.08
C VAL A 140 13.38 -5.99 0.40
N ARG A 141 12.62 -6.40 -0.63
CA ARG A 141 11.54 -7.39 -0.49
C ARG A 141 12.05 -8.74 0.02
N ALA A 142 13.18 -9.23 -0.49
CA ALA A 142 13.79 -10.49 -0.02
C ALA A 142 14.13 -10.43 1.47
N ILE A 143 14.65 -9.28 1.95
CA ILE A 143 14.91 -9.03 3.37
C ILE A 143 13.60 -9.10 4.17
N VAL A 144 12.58 -8.36 3.73
CA VAL A 144 11.26 -8.30 4.40
C VAL A 144 10.65 -9.68 4.54
N LEU A 145 10.66 -10.47 3.48
CA LEU A 145 10.10 -11.84 3.48
C LEU A 145 10.84 -12.78 4.43
N THR A 146 12.18 -12.69 4.46
CA THR A 146 12.99 -13.61 5.24
C THR A 146 12.98 -13.28 6.74
N TRP A 147 13.08 -12.00 7.08
CA TRP A 147 13.16 -11.55 8.48
C TRP A 147 11.86 -10.96 9.02
N LYS A 148 10.77 -11.00 8.23
CA LYS A 148 9.43 -10.48 8.60
C LYS A 148 9.46 -9.03 9.12
N THR A 149 10.30 -8.20 8.50
CA THR A 149 10.46 -6.78 8.83
C THR A 149 9.43 -5.92 8.09
N ASN A 150 9.29 -4.65 8.51
CA ASN A 150 8.45 -3.70 7.78
C ASN A 150 9.19 -3.18 6.55
N PHE A 151 8.54 -3.24 5.37
CA PHE A 151 9.18 -2.83 4.11
C PHE A 151 9.62 -1.37 4.12
N GLY A 152 8.80 -0.44 4.59
CA GLY A 152 9.13 0.99 4.61
C GLY A 152 10.38 1.28 5.44
N THR A 153 10.47 0.69 6.64
CA THR A 153 11.64 0.82 7.50
C THR A 153 12.87 0.16 6.86
N THR A 154 12.71 -1.04 6.29
CA THR A 154 13.79 -1.77 5.63
C THR A 154 14.30 -1.00 4.41
N LYS A 155 13.41 -0.40 3.62
CA LYS A 155 13.77 0.44 2.47
C LYS A 155 14.56 1.68 2.89
N ILE A 156 14.12 2.37 3.94
CA ILE A 156 14.86 3.53 4.49
C ILE A 156 16.25 3.10 4.95
N CYS A 157 16.35 2.01 5.74
CA CYS A 157 17.64 1.48 6.19
C CYS A 157 18.52 1.10 5.00
N PHE A 158 17.97 0.48 3.97
CA PHE A 158 18.70 0.14 2.75
C PHE A 158 19.21 1.39 2.04
N ASP A 159 18.37 2.40 1.79
CA ASP A 159 18.77 3.63 1.10
C ASP A 159 19.81 4.44 1.87
N VAL A 160 19.69 4.48 3.22
CA VAL A 160 20.72 5.08 4.09
C VAL A 160 22.01 4.29 4.00
N SER A 161 21.96 2.95 4.09
CA SER A 161 23.15 2.11 3.99
C SER A 161 23.87 2.28 2.65
N MET A 162 23.14 2.36 1.53
CA MET A 162 23.72 2.62 0.20
C MET A 162 24.42 3.96 0.16
N SER A 163 23.81 5.02 0.72
CA SER A 163 24.40 6.35 0.77
C SER A 163 25.67 6.40 1.64
N VAL A 164 25.64 5.73 2.80
CA VAL A 164 26.80 5.65 3.71
C VAL A 164 27.94 4.85 3.06
N ILE A 165 27.65 3.68 2.49
CA ILE A 165 28.67 2.87 1.80
C ILE A 165 29.28 3.66 0.63
N ALA A 166 28.47 4.35 -0.17
CA ALA A 166 28.95 5.19 -1.25
C ALA A 166 29.84 6.34 -0.76
N ALA A 167 29.51 6.98 0.38
CA ALA A 167 30.31 8.01 0.99
C ALA A 167 31.68 7.46 1.45
N VAL A 168 31.68 6.30 2.10
CA VAL A 168 32.94 5.62 2.54
C VAL A 168 33.79 5.26 1.32
N LEU A 169 33.21 4.66 0.28
CA LEU A 169 33.92 4.33 -0.96
C LEU A 169 34.50 5.57 -1.63
N SER A 170 33.75 6.69 -1.63
CA SER A 170 34.23 7.96 -2.16
C SER A 170 35.48 8.46 -1.42
N PHE A 171 35.49 8.38 -0.09
CA PHE A 171 36.71 8.74 0.69
C PHE A 171 37.85 7.79 0.42
N VAL A 172 37.60 6.50 0.33
CA VAL A 172 38.66 5.48 0.09
C VAL A 172 39.32 5.67 -1.26
N PHE A 173 38.56 5.92 -2.32
CA PHE A 173 39.09 5.99 -3.69
C PHE A 173 39.46 7.40 -4.13
N ALA A 174 38.72 8.44 -3.75
CA ALA A 174 38.93 9.81 -4.19
C ALA A 174 39.58 10.73 -3.12
N GLY A 175 39.71 10.30 -1.87
CA GLY A 175 40.17 11.14 -0.76
C GLY A 175 39.26 12.30 -0.40
N ARG A 176 38.08 12.37 -1.00
CA ARG A 176 37.08 13.44 -0.80
C ARG A 176 35.67 12.90 -1.01
N LEU A 177 34.68 13.62 -0.47
CA LEU A 177 33.27 13.26 -0.72
C LEU A 177 32.88 13.70 -2.15
N ALA A 178 32.77 12.72 -3.07
CA ALA A 178 32.34 12.91 -4.44
C ALA A 178 31.20 11.93 -4.77
N GLY A 179 30.17 12.41 -5.46
CA GLY A 179 29.05 11.57 -5.89
C GLY A 179 27.90 11.40 -4.87
N VAL A 180 28.13 11.67 -3.58
CA VAL A 180 27.08 11.65 -2.53
C VAL A 180 27.06 13.04 -1.89
N ARG A 181 25.91 13.72 -1.97
CA ARG A 181 25.72 15.08 -1.45
C ARG A 181 24.28 15.26 -0.99
N GLU A 182 23.92 16.52 -0.66
CA GLU A 182 22.59 16.92 -0.23
C GLU A 182 21.47 16.50 -1.19
N GLY A 183 21.73 16.46 -2.49
CA GLY A 183 20.78 16.00 -3.51
C GLY A 183 20.41 14.52 -3.39
N THR A 184 21.31 13.68 -2.83
CA THR A 184 20.97 12.27 -2.57
C THR A 184 19.88 12.13 -1.52
N VAL A 185 19.92 12.95 -0.46
CA VAL A 185 18.88 12.97 0.58
C VAL A 185 17.56 13.53 0.02
N ILE A 186 17.66 14.61 -0.77
CA ILE A 186 16.48 15.22 -1.43
C ILE A 186 15.83 14.22 -2.38
N ALA A 187 16.60 13.52 -3.21
CA ALA A 187 16.09 12.50 -4.13
C ALA A 187 15.42 11.33 -3.39
N ALA A 188 16.02 10.85 -2.30
CA ALA A 188 15.45 9.77 -1.48
C ALA A 188 14.02 10.10 -0.98
N LEU A 189 13.79 11.33 -0.57
CA LEU A 189 12.50 11.78 -0.04
C LEU A 189 11.52 12.16 -1.16
N LEU A 190 12.01 12.88 -2.17
CA LEU A 190 11.16 13.54 -3.16
C LEU A 190 10.64 12.59 -4.24
N VAL A 191 11.46 11.63 -4.70
CA VAL A 191 11.07 10.68 -5.74
C VAL A 191 9.90 9.82 -5.27
N GLY A 192 9.97 9.26 -4.06
CA GLY A 192 8.87 8.49 -3.49
C GLY A 192 7.60 9.32 -3.29
N PHE A 193 7.74 10.59 -2.85
CA PHE A 193 6.61 11.50 -2.70
C PHE A 193 5.93 11.82 -4.06
N ILE A 194 6.72 12.10 -5.10
CA ILE A 194 6.22 12.41 -6.45
C ILE A 194 5.52 11.19 -7.06
N ALA A 195 6.14 10.01 -7.01
CA ALA A 195 5.55 8.77 -7.53
C ALA A 195 4.18 8.49 -6.89
N ARG A 196 4.05 8.76 -5.59
CA ARG A 196 2.78 8.65 -4.86
C ARG A 196 1.73 9.65 -5.29
N LEU A 197 2.12 10.94 -5.47
CA LEU A 197 1.19 11.97 -5.94
C LEU A 197 0.64 11.62 -7.32
N ILE A 198 1.52 11.15 -8.21
CA ILE A 198 1.16 10.72 -9.56
C ILE A 198 0.23 9.51 -9.49
N GLY A 199 0.58 8.49 -8.72
CA GLY A 199 -0.24 7.30 -8.53
C GLY A 199 -1.65 7.60 -8.00
N LYS A 200 -1.76 8.55 -7.06
CA LYS A 200 -3.06 9.00 -6.54
C LYS A 200 -3.92 9.73 -7.57
N LYS A 201 -3.30 10.62 -8.37
CA LYS A 201 -4.02 11.42 -9.37
C LYS A 201 -4.34 10.64 -10.64
N LEU A 202 -3.50 9.69 -11.01
CA LEU A 202 -3.59 8.92 -12.25
C LEU A 202 -4.05 7.47 -12.03
N ALA A 203 -4.66 7.15 -10.87
CA ALA A 203 -5.18 5.81 -10.58
C ALA A 203 -6.16 5.32 -11.66
N PHE A 204 -6.94 6.22 -12.28
CA PHE A 204 -7.87 5.91 -13.36
C PHE A 204 -7.19 5.42 -14.65
N LEU A 205 -5.89 5.72 -14.84
CA LEU A 205 -5.15 5.25 -16.02
C LEU A 205 -5.00 3.72 -16.05
N LYS A 206 -4.91 3.08 -14.89
CA LYS A 206 -4.84 1.62 -14.80
C LYS A 206 -6.10 1.00 -15.44
N ASP A 207 -7.26 1.49 -15.07
CA ASP A 207 -8.55 1.00 -15.54
C ASP A 207 -8.76 1.28 -17.04
N MET A 208 -8.26 2.43 -17.51
CA MET A 208 -8.34 2.82 -18.91
C MET A 208 -7.37 2.05 -19.81
N ILE A 209 -6.15 1.76 -19.35
CA ILE A 209 -5.10 1.11 -20.15
C ILE A 209 -5.25 -0.41 -20.12
N PHE A 210 -5.71 -0.98 -18.98
CA PHE A 210 -5.85 -2.41 -18.74
C PHE A 210 -7.28 -2.81 -18.37
N PRO A 211 -8.27 -2.62 -19.24
CA PRO A 211 -9.67 -2.94 -18.95
C PRO A 211 -9.92 -4.44 -18.72
N GLU A 212 -9.12 -5.31 -19.35
CA GLU A 212 -9.26 -6.77 -19.22
C GLU A 212 -8.84 -7.28 -17.82
N SER A 213 -7.86 -6.63 -17.16
CA SER A 213 -7.46 -7.00 -15.80
C SER A 213 -8.53 -6.67 -14.77
N VAL A 214 -9.20 -5.55 -14.94
CA VAL A 214 -10.33 -5.13 -14.09
C VAL A 214 -11.53 -6.06 -14.28
N SER A 215 -11.78 -6.48 -15.52
CA SER A 215 -12.84 -7.45 -15.83
C SER A 215 -12.53 -8.83 -15.26
N ALA A 216 -11.28 -9.29 -15.32
CA ALA A 216 -10.85 -10.59 -14.77
C ALA A 216 -10.85 -10.60 -13.24
N GLU A 217 -10.45 -9.49 -12.59
CA GLU A 217 -10.57 -9.31 -11.14
C GLU A 217 -12.06 -9.35 -10.72
N ASN A 218 -12.93 -8.64 -11.46
CA ASN A 218 -14.36 -8.65 -11.22
C ASN A 218 -15.01 -10.01 -11.50
N GLU A 219 -14.58 -10.76 -12.54
CA GLU A 219 -15.10 -12.10 -12.84
C GLU A 219 -14.60 -13.16 -11.84
N ASN A 220 -13.36 -13.08 -11.36
CA ASN A 220 -12.87 -13.97 -10.31
C ASN A 220 -13.58 -13.68 -8.98
N GLU A 221 -13.77 -12.39 -8.65
CA GLU A 221 -14.62 -11.98 -7.53
C GLU A 221 -16.06 -12.49 -7.68
N ALA A 222 -16.64 -12.42 -8.87
CA ALA A 222 -18.00 -12.93 -9.14
C ALA A 222 -18.08 -14.46 -9.05
N LYS A 223 -17.04 -15.20 -9.47
CA LYS A 223 -17.00 -16.68 -9.37
C LYS A 223 -16.83 -17.17 -7.93
N GLU A 224 -16.03 -16.51 -7.12
CA GLU A 224 -15.96 -16.79 -5.67
C GLU A 224 -17.28 -16.50 -4.94
N GLN A 225 -18.04 -15.53 -5.46
CA GLN A 225 -19.27 -15.02 -4.85
C GLN A 225 -20.51 -15.89 -5.15
N THR A 226 -20.52 -16.65 -6.24
CA THR A 226 -21.62 -17.59 -6.57
C THR A 226 -21.58 -18.90 -5.79
N ALA A 227 -20.51 -19.19 -5.06
CA ALA A 227 -20.33 -20.47 -4.37
C ALA A 227 -20.93 -20.55 -2.95
N GLY A 228 -21.52 -19.48 -2.41
CA GLY A 228 -22.02 -19.47 -1.04
C GLY A 228 -23.50 -19.16 -0.91
N THR A 229 -24.31 -20.14 -0.54
CA THR A 229 -25.67 -19.87 -0.03
C THR A 229 -25.51 -19.31 1.39
N TYR A 230 -25.67 -17.98 1.55
CA TYR A 230 -25.70 -17.36 2.87
C TYR A 230 -27.03 -17.64 3.56
N GLY A 231 -27.02 -17.69 4.90
CA GLY A 231 -28.23 -17.78 5.69
C GLY A 231 -29.14 -16.56 5.49
N LYS A 232 -30.37 -16.67 5.93
CA LYS A 232 -31.33 -15.55 5.86
C LYS A 232 -31.01 -14.50 6.91
N ASN A 233 -31.30 -13.23 6.59
CA ASN A 233 -31.32 -12.12 7.56
C ASN A 233 -29.93 -11.85 8.23
N VAL A 234 -28.94 -11.53 7.43
CA VAL A 234 -27.64 -11.04 7.90
C VAL A 234 -27.64 -9.52 7.89
N ILE A 235 -27.14 -8.86 8.95
CA ILE A 235 -26.96 -7.41 9.03
C ILE A 235 -25.48 -7.11 9.17
N ALA A 236 -24.90 -6.42 8.19
CA ALA A 236 -23.52 -5.93 8.23
C ALA A 236 -23.50 -4.43 8.59
N ILE A 237 -22.86 -4.08 9.70
CA ILE A 237 -22.85 -2.73 10.27
C ILE A 237 -21.50 -2.06 10.10
N GLY A 238 -21.43 -1.01 9.24
CA GLY A 238 -20.40 0.01 9.28
C GLY A 238 -20.76 1.13 10.26
N ARG A 239 -19.79 1.73 10.96
CA ARG A 239 -20.12 2.77 11.96
C ARG A 239 -18.99 3.78 12.12
N GLN A 240 -19.33 5.06 12.27
CA GLN A 240 -18.39 6.09 12.69
C GLN A 240 -17.93 5.84 14.14
N PHE A 241 -16.71 6.27 14.45
CA PHE A 241 -16.19 6.15 15.83
C PHE A 241 -16.98 7.06 16.76
N GLY A 242 -17.47 6.50 17.87
CA GLY A 242 -18.31 7.22 18.85
C GLY A 242 -19.77 7.42 18.43
N SER A 243 -20.21 6.86 17.29
CA SER A 243 -21.64 6.96 16.88
C SER A 243 -22.62 6.17 17.76
N GLY A 244 -22.14 5.24 18.60
CA GLY A 244 -23.02 4.33 19.34
C GLY A 244 -23.47 3.11 18.55
N GLY A 245 -22.99 2.96 17.30
CA GLY A 245 -23.42 1.87 16.43
C GLY A 245 -23.11 0.45 16.91
N HIS A 246 -22.14 0.27 17.82
CA HIS A 246 -21.90 -1.00 18.49
C HIS A 246 -23.07 -1.36 19.42
N ASP A 247 -23.46 -0.41 20.28
CA ASP A 247 -24.49 -0.63 21.29
C ASP A 247 -25.85 -0.85 20.62
N ILE A 248 -26.17 -0.06 19.58
CA ILE A 248 -27.37 -0.23 18.76
C ILE A 248 -27.37 -1.60 18.05
N GLY A 249 -26.22 -2.01 17.49
CA GLY A 249 -26.10 -3.32 16.84
C GLY A 249 -26.38 -4.48 17.80
N LYS A 250 -25.92 -4.36 19.06
CA LYS A 250 -26.18 -5.34 20.10
C LYS A 250 -27.66 -5.40 20.49
N ILE A 251 -28.29 -4.24 20.71
CA ILE A 251 -29.73 -4.14 21.01
C ILE A 251 -30.57 -4.71 19.86
N LEU A 252 -30.19 -4.43 18.61
CA LEU A 252 -30.84 -5.00 17.44
C LEU A 252 -30.74 -6.52 17.39
N ALA A 253 -29.57 -7.09 17.68
CA ALA A 253 -29.37 -8.52 17.72
C ALA A 253 -30.25 -9.18 18.78
N GLU A 254 -30.32 -8.61 20.00
CA GLU A 254 -31.16 -9.09 21.09
C GLU A 254 -32.67 -9.05 20.69
N LYS A 255 -33.15 -7.96 20.11
CA LYS A 255 -34.55 -7.79 19.70
C LYS A 255 -34.98 -8.62 18.49
N LEU A 256 -34.01 -9.01 17.63
CA LEU A 256 -34.25 -9.85 16.46
C LEU A 256 -33.97 -11.33 16.76
N GLU A 257 -33.49 -11.65 17.95
CA GLU A 257 -33.01 -13.00 18.33
C GLU A 257 -31.90 -13.49 17.40
N TYR A 258 -30.97 -12.58 17.06
CA TYR A 258 -29.82 -12.83 16.18
C TYR A 258 -28.53 -12.92 16.99
N ASP A 259 -27.58 -13.70 16.49
CA ASP A 259 -26.24 -13.71 17.03
C ASP A 259 -25.53 -12.36 16.79
N PHE A 260 -24.75 -11.90 17.75
CA PHE A 260 -23.99 -10.65 17.65
C PHE A 260 -22.49 -10.92 17.56
N TYR A 261 -21.82 -10.33 16.58
CA TYR A 261 -20.38 -10.50 16.34
C TYR A 261 -19.69 -9.15 16.13
N ASP A 262 -18.71 -8.81 16.99
CA ASP A 262 -17.80 -7.67 16.88
C ASP A 262 -16.38 -8.09 17.33
N ALA A 263 -16.10 -8.08 18.64
CA ALA A 263 -14.79 -8.46 19.19
C ALA A 263 -14.51 -9.98 19.08
N GLU A 264 -15.52 -10.80 19.03
CA GLU A 264 -15.44 -12.26 18.89
C GLU A 264 -14.76 -12.68 17.58
N ILE A 265 -14.87 -11.85 16.53
CA ILE A 265 -14.22 -12.09 15.24
C ILE A 265 -12.70 -12.14 15.41
N ILE A 266 -12.12 -11.32 16.29
CA ILE A 266 -10.67 -11.35 16.59
C ILE A 266 -10.25 -12.71 17.13
N GLN A 267 -11.03 -13.28 18.05
CA GLN A 267 -10.73 -14.58 18.64
C GLN A 267 -10.85 -15.71 17.61
N MET A 268 -11.88 -15.65 16.77
CA MET A 268 -12.07 -16.62 15.68
C MET A 268 -10.94 -16.54 14.66
N THR A 269 -10.50 -15.31 14.31
CA THR A 269 -9.38 -15.07 13.42
C THR A 269 -8.06 -15.57 14.03
N ALA A 270 -7.87 -15.41 15.33
CA ALA A 270 -6.73 -15.96 16.06
C ALA A 270 -6.65 -17.49 15.94
N GLY A 271 -7.80 -18.18 16.10
CA GLY A 271 -7.89 -19.63 15.90
C GLY A 271 -7.58 -20.10 14.50
N THR A 272 -7.84 -19.27 13.49
CA THR A 272 -7.60 -19.61 12.08
C THR A 272 -6.17 -19.31 11.64
N THR A 273 -5.57 -18.22 12.15
CA THR A 273 -4.25 -17.73 11.70
C THR A 273 -3.09 -18.21 12.57
N GLY A 274 -3.37 -18.70 13.80
CA GLY A 274 -2.36 -19.03 14.79
C GLY A 274 -1.70 -17.80 15.45
N TYR A 275 -2.16 -16.59 15.17
CA TYR A 275 -1.72 -15.37 15.85
C TYR A 275 -2.46 -15.19 17.17
N THR A 276 -1.84 -14.47 18.13
CA THR A 276 -2.54 -14.11 19.38
C THR A 276 -3.56 -13.00 19.14
N PRO A 277 -4.68 -12.97 19.91
CA PRO A 277 -5.68 -11.90 19.77
C PRO A 277 -5.09 -10.50 19.94
N GLU A 278 -4.10 -10.33 20.85
CA GLU A 278 -3.39 -9.07 21.08
C GLU A 278 -2.57 -8.65 19.83
N PHE A 279 -1.93 -9.62 19.16
CA PHE A 279 -1.19 -9.37 17.93
C PHE A 279 -2.13 -8.92 16.80
N ILE A 280 -3.27 -9.59 16.65
CA ILE A 280 -4.29 -9.23 15.66
C ILE A 280 -4.79 -7.81 15.93
N LYS A 281 -5.27 -7.53 17.16
CA LYS A 281 -5.78 -6.23 17.57
C LYS A 281 -4.75 -5.11 17.34
N LYS A 282 -3.48 -5.34 17.68
CA LYS A 282 -2.41 -4.38 17.47
C LYS A 282 -2.16 -4.12 15.98
N ASN A 283 -2.17 -5.13 15.14
CA ASN A 283 -1.90 -4.99 13.70
C ASN A 283 -3.11 -4.49 12.91
N GLU A 284 -4.31 -4.68 13.40
CA GLU A 284 -5.54 -4.14 12.84
C GLU A 284 -5.64 -2.61 12.96
N GLU A 285 -5.20 -2.06 14.09
CA GLU A 285 -5.28 -0.63 14.39
C GLU A 285 -4.06 0.17 13.86
N ILE A 286 -2.94 -0.51 13.56
CA ILE A 286 -1.73 0.15 13.07
C ILE A 286 -1.78 0.29 11.54
N MET A 287 -2.42 1.35 11.05
CA MET A 287 -2.03 1.94 9.78
C MET A 287 -0.72 2.70 10.01
N THR A 288 0.38 2.11 9.60
CA THR A 288 1.65 2.84 9.62
C THR A 288 1.50 4.08 8.75
N ASN A 289 1.58 5.26 9.39
CA ASN A 289 1.59 6.58 8.72
C ASN A 289 2.86 6.78 7.85
N SER A 290 3.53 5.73 7.46
CA SER A 290 4.67 5.82 6.55
C SER A 290 4.16 6.02 5.14
N LEU A 291 4.38 7.21 4.61
CA LEU A 291 4.14 7.56 3.20
C LEU A 291 4.80 6.56 2.24
N ILE A 292 5.90 5.96 2.66
CA ILE A 292 6.66 4.95 1.91
C ILE A 292 5.96 3.59 1.99
N TYR A 293 5.38 3.22 3.13
CA TYR A 293 4.65 1.96 3.30
C TYR A 293 3.41 1.87 2.41
N ASP A 294 2.62 2.96 2.35
CA ASP A 294 1.43 3.01 1.48
C ASP A 294 1.80 2.99 -0.01
N LEU A 295 2.90 3.66 -0.39
CA LEU A 295 3.40 3.65 -1.76
C LEU A 295 3.82 2.24 -2.16
N VAL A 296 4.58 1.60 -1.31
CA VAL A 296 5.13 0.27 -1.54
C VAL A 296 4.06 -0.80 -1.53
N ASN A 297 3.10 -0.77 -0.60
CA ASN A 297 1.99 -1.72 -0.61
C ASN A 297 1.07 -1.54 -1.83
N GLN A 298 0.83 -0.30 -2.30
CA GLN A 298 0.10 -0.10 -3.54
C GLN A 298 0.88 -0.58 -4.77
N MET A 299 2.21 -0.55 -4.72
CA MET A 299 3.08 -1.08 -5.76
C MET A 299 3.07 -2.61 -5.83
N TYR A 300 2.81 -3.29 -4.71
CA TYR A 300 3.01 -4.75 -4.60
C TYR A 300 1.74 -5.57 -4.40
N LEU A 301 0.57 -4.96 -4.26
CA LEU A 301 -0.71 -5.66 -4.11
C LEU A 301 -1.12 -6.45 -5.36
N ASN A 302 -0.45 -6.25 -6.50
CA ASN A 302 -0.75 -6.93 -7.75
C ASN A 302 0.26 -8.05 -8.10
N ALA A 303 1.26 -8.33 -7.28
CA ALA A 303 2.16 -9.46 -7.50
C ALA A 303 1.63 -10.67 -6.73
N ASP A 304 1.36 -11.77 -7.44
CA ASP A 304 1.00 -13.09 -6.89
C ASP A 304 1.94 -13.49 -5.73
N MET A 305 1.58 -13.15 -4.50
CA MET A 305 2.35 -13.44 -3.31
C MET A 305 1.62 -14.43 -2.43
N GLN A 306 2.08 -15.66 -2.42
CA GLN A 306 1.70 -16.68 -1.43
C GLN A 306 2.18 -16.40 0.01
N ASP A 307 2.95 -15.33 0.24
CA ASP A 307 3.38 -14.87 1.57
C ASP A 307 2.92 -13.43 1.80
N GLU A 308 1.63 -13.29 2.08
CA GLU A 308 0.99 -12.03 2.45
C GLU A 308 1.59 -11.42 3.72
N ALA A 309 1.63 -10.08 3.79
CA ALA A 309 1.97 -9.38 5.02
C ALA A 309 1.04 -9.87 6.17
N PRO A 310 1.54 -9.97 7.42
CA PRO A 310 0.70 -10.43 8.52
C PRO A 310 -0.66 -9.75 8.62
N LYS A 311 -0.74 -8.49 8.23
CA LYS A 311 -1.96 -7.70 8.18
C LYS A 311 -2.94 -8.18 7.11
N ASP A 312 -2.44 -8.54 5.93
CA ASP A 312 -3.28 -9.01 4.82
C ASP A 312 -3.77 -10.44 5.09
N LYS A 313 -2.93 -11.30 5.67
CA LYS A 313 -3.35 -12.62 6.20
C LYS A 313 -4.42 -12.52 7.28
N ILE A 314 -4.31 -11.54 8.17
CA ILE A 314 -5.33 -11.25 9.18
C ILE A 314 -6.63 -10.86 8.50
N PHE A 315 -6.58 -9.91 7.54
CA PHE A 315 -7.77 -9.47 6.83
C PHE A 315 -8.43 -10.58 6.00
N GLU A 316 -7.65 -11.41 5.31
CA GLU A 316 -8.19 -12.57 4.57
C GLU A 316 -8.88 -13.56 5.51
N ALA A 317 -8.26 -13.87 6.64
CA ALA A 317 -8.86 -14.73 7.65
C ALA A 317 -10.13 -14.10 8.26
N GLU A 318 -10.16 -12.79 8.51
CA GLU A 318 -11.37 -12.06 8.91
C GLU A 318 -12.46 -12.15 7.85
N CYS A 319 -12.12 -11.99 6.57
CA CYS A 319 -13.07 -12.18 5.47
C CYS A 319 -13.67 -13.59 5.46
N GLN A 320 -12.86 -14.62 5.71
CA GLN A 320 -13.34 -15.99 5.81
C GLN A 320 -14.24 -16.20 7.03
N VAL A 321 -13.88 -15.66 8.19
CA VAL A 321 -14.71 -15.70 9.39
C VAL A 321 -16.06 -15.02 9.13
N VAL A 322 -16.07 -13.82 8.57
CA VAL A 322 -17.29 -13.08 8.23
C VAL A 322 -18.18 -13.87 7.27
N ARG A 323 -17.62 -14.46 6.20
CA ARG A 323 -18.38 -15.33 5.27
C ARG A 323 -18.95 -16.56 5.97
N ASN A 324 -18.20 -17.18 6.87
CA ASN A 324 -18.65 -18.36 7.60
C ASN A 324 -19.78 -18.03 8.60
N LEU A 325 -19.71 -16.87 9.26
CA LEU A 325 -20.78 -16.38 10.14
C LEU A 325 -22.04 -16.06 9.34
N ALA A 326 -21.89 -15.38 8.19
CA ALA A 326 -23.01 -15.07 7.32
C ALA A 326 -23.71 -16.33 6.75
N LYS A 327 -22.97 -17.42 6.54
CA LYS A 327 -23.54 -18.72 6.14
C LYS A 327 -24.44 -19.34 7.20
N LYS A 328 -24.17 -19.10 8.49
CA LYS A 328 -25.05 -19.56 9.58
C LYS A 328 -26.38 -18.81 9.57
N GLY A 329 -26.38 -17.55 9.12
CA GLY A 329 -27.56 -16.68 9.08
C GLY A 329 -27.95 -16.13 10.44
N ASN A 330 -29.00 -15.32 10.47
CA ASN A 330 -29.58 -14.69 11.67
C ASN A 330 -28.49 -14.04 12.55
N CYS A 331 -27.65 -13.19 11.97
CA CYS A 331 -26.57 -12.56 12.69
C CYS A 331 -26.39 -11.08 12.33
N VAL A 332 -25.86 -10.34 13.31
CA VAL A 332 -25.42 -8.95 13.21
C VAL A 332 -23.90 -8.94 13.31
N ILE A 333 -23.23 -8.48 12.25
CA ILE A 333 -21.77 -8.40 12.16
C ILE A 333 -21.36 -6.94 12.15
N VAL A 334 -20.49 -6.52 13.07
CA VAL A 334 -20.11 -5.13 13.24
C VAL A 334 -18.66 -4.89 12.82
N GLY A 335 -18.44 -4.10 11.76
CA GLY A 335 -17.11 -3.72 11.26
C GLY A 335 -16.48 -4.76 10.34
N ARG A 336 -15.12 -4.84 10.35
CA ARG A 336 -14.33 -5.81 9.57
C ARG A 336 -14.59 -5.77 8.06
N CYS A 337 -14.95 -4.61 7.53
CA CYS A 337 -15.38 -4.47 6.15
C CYS A 337 -16.48 -5.48 5.75
N ALA A 338 -17.33 -5.90 6.70
CA ALA A 338 -18.38 -6.90 6.46
C ALA A 338 -19.35 -6.48 5.35
N ASP A 339 -19.64 -5.18 5.24
CA ASP A 339 -20.41 -4.60 4.14
C ASP A 339 -19.78 -4.89 2.76
N TYR A 340 -18.45 -4.81 2.67
CA TYR A 340 -17.70 -5.12 1.46
C TYR A 340 -17.59 -6.63 1.23
N VAL A 341 -17.27 -7.41 2.26
CA VAL A 341 -17.13 -8.87 2.17
C VAL A 341 -18.43 -9.52 1.72
N LEU A 342 -19.57 -8.97 2.17
CA LEU A 342 -20.93 -9.46 1.87
C LEU A 342 -21.68 -8.63 0.82
N ARG A 343 -20.95 -7.81 0.02
CA ARG A 343 -21.54 -6.85 -0.91
C ARG A 343 -22.49 -7.45 -1.96
N ASN A 344 -22.26 -8.71 -2.32
CA ASN A 344 -23.05 -9.42 -3.32
C ASN A 344 -23.99 -10.46 -2.71
N SER A 345 -24.11 -10.50 -1.38
CA SER A 345 -25.05 -11.38 -0.69
C SER A 345 -26.45 -10.80 -0.76
N GLY A 346 -27.37 -11.48 -1.45
CA GLY A 346 -28.76 -11.05 -1.59
C GLY A 346 -29.54 -11.02 -0.26
N ASN A 347 -29.06 -11.73 0.76
CA ASN A 347 -29.71 -11.81 2.08
C ASN A 347 -29.00 -10.96 3.16
N CYS A 348 -28.05 -10.09 2.78
CA CYS A 348 -27.33 -9.24 3.71
C CYS A 348 -27.80 -7.79 3.57
N LEU A 349 -28.30 -7.21 4.67
CA LEU A 349 -28.59 -5.78 4.77
C LEU A 349 -27.33 -5.06 5.26
N LYS A 350 -26.82 -4.11 4.47
CA LYS A 350 -25.63 -3.30 4.80
C LYS A 350 -26.08 -1.95 5.36
N VAL A 351 -25.73 -1.68 6.61
CA VAL A 351 -26.15 -0.48 7.35
C VAL A 351 -24.94 0.32 7.77
N PHE A 352 -24.98 1.63 7.59
CA PHE A 352 -23.97 2.55 8.12
C PHE A 352 -24.54 3.45 9.20
N PHE A 353 -23.95 3.42 10.40
CA PHE A 353 -24.32 4.29 11.50
C PHE A 353 -23.41 5.53 11.60
N SER A 354 -24.02 6.69 11.54
CA SER A 354 -23.38 8.00 11.73
C SER A 354 -23.97 8.73 12.95
N ALA A 355 -23.25 9.76 13.42
CA ALA A 355 -23.79 10.72 14.37
C ALA A 355 -23.06 12.08 14.22
N PRO A 356 -23.69 13.19 14.61
CA PRO A 356 -23.05 14.50 14.69
C PRO A 356 -21.75 14.45 15.53
N LEU A 357 -20.74 15.20 15.10
CA LEU A 357 -19.43 15.18 15.78
C LEU A 357 -19.54 15.48 17.28
N VAL A 358 -20.41 16.42 17.66
CA VAL A 358 -20.66 16.79 19.07
C VAL A 358 -21.18 15.60 19.88
N SER A 359 -22.15 14.86 19.35
CA SER A 359 -22.72 13.67 20.00
C SER A 359 -21.65 12.58 20.16
N ARG A 360 -20.83 12.37 19.14
CA ARG A 360 -19.72 11.40 19.17
C ARG A 360 -18.67 11.76 20.23
N ILE A 361 -18.28 13.03 20.30
CA ILE A 361 -17.32 13.51 21.31
C ILE A 361 -17.88 13.29 22.71
N ARG A 362 -19.13 13.68 22.96
CA ARG A 362 -19.79 13.52 24.28
C ARG A 362 -19.83 12.05 24.71
N ARG A 363 -20.24 11.13 23.82
CA ARG A 363 -20.27 9.69 24.11
C ARG A 363 -18.87 9.14 24.44
N VAL A 364 -17.84 9.55 23.69
CA VAL A 364 -16.46 9.09 23.92
C VAL A 364 -15.92 9.67 25.23
N ALA A 365 -16.17 10.95 25.52
CA ALA A 365 -15.76 11.59 26.77
C ALA A 365 -16.36 10.86 27.99
N GLN A 366 -17.65 10.55 27.95
CA GLN A 366 -18.35 9.82 29.00
C GLN A 366 -17.84 8.37 29.14
N ARG A 367 -17.70 7.65 28.05
CA ARG A 367 -17.29 6.23 28.06
C ARG A 367 -15.86 6.00 28.53
N GLN A 368 -14.95 6.93 28.20
CA GLN A 368 -13.52 6.85 28.54
C GLN A 368 -13.13 7.70 29.76
N ASN A 369 -14.07 8.44 30.30
CA ASN A 369 -13.85 9.39 31.42
C ASN A 369 -12.68 10.38 31.14
N ILE A 370 -12.69 11.01 29.97
CA ILE A 370 -11.69 11.98 29.50
C ILE A 370 -12.34 13.32 29.17
N SER A 371 -11.52 14.37 29.05
CA SER A 371 -12.00 15.69 28.66
C SER A 371 -12.57 15.72 27.23
N GLU A 372 -13.48 16.65 26.91
CA GLU A 372 -14.03 16.79 25.56
C GLU A 372 -12.94 17.11 24.52
N GLY A 373 -11.88 17.82 24.91
CA GLY A 373 -10.73 18.10 24.03
C GLY A 373 -9.97 16.83 23.63
N GLU A 374 -9.70 15.95 24.60
CA GLU A 374 -9.07 14.65 24.36
C GLU A 374 -9.99 13.72 23.59
N ALA A 375 -11.28 13.72 23.92
CA ALA A 375 -12.29 12.95 23.20
C ALA A 375 -12.39 13.37 21.73
N LYS A 376 -12.31 14.67 21.41
CA LYS A 376 -12.28 15.19 20.05
C LYS A 376 -11.07 14.65 19.27
N ALA A 377 -9.88 14.72 19.86
CA ALA A 377 -8.67 14.18 19.24
C ALA A 377 -8.78 12.67 19.01
N THR A 378 -9.33 11.93 19.99
CA THR A 378 -9.55 10.50 19.92
C THR A 378 -10.54 10.13 18.82
N VAL A 379 -11.67 10.83 18.71
CA VAL A 379 -12.67 10.63 17.65
C VAL A 379 -12.06 10.86 16.27
N GLN A 380 -11.34 11.97 16.08
CA GLN A 380 -10.73 12.29 14.79
C GLN A 380 -9.66 11.27 14.38
N LYS A 381 -8.81 10.87 15.33
CA LYS A 381 -7.75 9.87 15.09
C LYS A 381 -8.34 8.53 14.68
N ASN A 382 -9.28 8.00 15.45
CA ASN A 382 -9.86 6.67 15.19
C ASN A 382 -10.76 6.66 13.95
N GLU A 383 -11.49 7.74 13.68
CA GLU A 383 -12.26 7.87 12.43
C GLU A 383 -11.34 7.82 11.21
N LYS A 384 -10.20 8.54 11.26
CA LYS A 384 -9.21 8.51 10.19
C LYS A 384 -8.62 7.11 10.01
N LEU A 385 -8.27 6.42 11.11
CA LEU A 385 -7.74 5.05 11.04
C LEU A 385 -8.74 4.08 10.38
N ARG A 386 -10.03 4.16 10.73
CA ARG A 386 -11.09 3.36 10.10
C ARG A 386 -11.25 3.66 8.62
N ALA A 387 -11.28 4.95 8.26
CA ALA A 387 -11.40 5.38 6.87
C ALA A 387 -10.22 4.92 6.02
N ASP A 388 -9.00 5.03 6.55
CA ASP A 388 -7.77 4.60 5.87
C ASP A 388 -7.74 3.08 5.71
N ASN A 389 -8.12 2.31 6.75
CA ASN A 389 -8.19 0.85 6.72
C ASN A 389 -9.24 0.36 5.71
N TYR A 390 -10.45 0.92 5.76
CA TYR A 390 -11.51 0.58 4.83
C TYR A 390 -11.11 0.87 3.38
N ARG A 391 -10.53 2.04 3.12
CA ARG A 391 -10.05 2.43 1.78
C ARG A 391 -8.93 1.49 1.29
N TYR A 392 -8.06 1.07 2.18
CA TYR A 392 -6.96 0.18 1.84
C TYR A 392 -7.47 -1.15 1.29
N TYR A 393 -8.37 -1.82 2.00
CA TYR A 393 -8.86 -3.15 1.62
C TYR A 393 -9.97 -3.13 0.58
N THR A 394 -10.84 -2.11 0.60
CA THR A 394 -12.04 -2.10 -0.25
C THR A 394 -11.93 -1.20 -1.48
N ARG A 395 -10.92 -0.33 -1.53
CA ARG A 395 -10.78 0.74 -2.54
C ARG A 395 -11.97 1.72 -2.56
N ARG A 396 -12.87 1.64 -1.59
CA ARG A 396 -14.07 2.45 -1.49
C ARG A 396 -13.91 3.58 -0.46
N MET A 397 -14.74 4.61 -0.58
CA MET A 397 -14.78 5.70 0.38
C MET A 397 -15.56 5.28 1.63
N TRP A 398 -14.95 5.43 2.82
CA TRP A 398 -15.60 5.16 4.09
C TRP A 398 -16.87 5.98 4.29
N GLY A 399 -17.98 5.34 4.66
CA GLY A 399 -19.27 5.99 4.92
C GLY A 399 -19.96 6.57 3.69
N ALA A 400 -19.49 6.29 2.47
CA ALA A 400 -20.20 6.72 1.27
C ALA A 400 -21.55 5.98 1.15
N ALA A 401 -22.64 6.73 0.93
CA ALA A 401 -23.99 6.19 0.92
C ALA A 401 -24.18 5.04 -0.10
N GLY A 402 -23.50 5.08 -1.25
CA GLY A 402 -23.57 4.03 -2.26
C GLY A 402 -22.96 2.68 -1.86
N ASN A 403 -22.27 2.60 -0.73
CA ASN A 403 -21.72 1.34 -0.22
C ASN A 403 -22.69 0.57 0.68
N PHE A 404 -23.77 1.22 1.13
CA PHE A 404 -24.71 0.71 2.11
C PHE A 404 -26.14 0.78 1.61
N ASP A 405 -26.97 -0.13 2.07
CA ASP A 405 -28.41 -0.14 1.77
C ASP A 405 -29.15 0.91 2.62
N LEU A 406 -28.66 1.14 3.85
CA LEU A 406 -29.18 2.17 4.76
C LEU A 406 -28.02 2.95 5.41
N SER A 407 -28.20 4.28 5.50
CA SER A 407 -27.30 5.16 6.28
C SER A 407 -28.14 5.92 7.30
N LEU A 408 -27.95 5.62 8.59
CA LEU A 408 -28.81 6.10 9.67
C LEU A 408 -28.04 6.94 10.68
N ASN A 409 -28.65 8.04 11.13
CA ASN A 409 -28.15 8.84 12.24
C ASN A 409 -28.63 8.24 13.57
N THR A 410 -27.68 7.90 14.45
CA THR A 410 -28.00 7.26 15.73
C THR A 410 -28.67 8.19 16.74
N ASP A 411 -28.63 9.50 16.53
CA ASP A 411 -29.35 10.47 17.39
C ASP A 411 -30.86 10.48 17.15
N LEU A 412 -31.35 9.77 16.11
CA LEU A 412 -32.79 9.63 15.84
C LEU A 412 -33.50 8.66 16.81
N GLY A 413 -32.73 7.94 17.61
CA GLY A 413 -33.25 7.00 18.61
C GLY A 413 -33.32 5.55 18.15
N GLU A 414 -33.27 4.65 19.11
CA GLU A 414 -33.17 3.21 18.88
C GLU A 414 -34.41 2.63 18.20
N GLU A 415 -35.60 3.04 18.63
CA GLU A 415 -36.88 2.57 18.10
C GLU A 415 -37.05 2.94 16.61
N TYR A 416 -36.67 4.17 16.24
CA TYR A 416 -36.72 4.59 14.86
C TYR A 416 -35.76 3.76 13.97
N ILE A 417 -34.54 3.51 14.46
CA ILE A 417 -33.54 2.73 13.76
C ILE A 417 -34.00 1.29 13.57
N GLU A 418 -34.56 0.68 14.62
CA GLU A 418 -35.10 -0.68 14.58
C GLU A 418 -36.20 -0.78 13.52
N ASN A 419 -37.16 0.14 13.52
CA ASN A 419 -38.25 0.16 12.56
C ASN A 419 -37.77 0.29 11.12
N CYS A 420 -36.75 1.13 10.88
CA CYS A 420 -36.13 1.25 9.55
C CYS A 420 -35.49 -0.06 9.09
N ILE A 421 -34.76 -0.74 9.99
CA ILE A 421 -34.07 -2.00 9.68
C ILE A 421 -35.08 -3.13 9.45
N ARG A 422 -36.10 -3.28 10.31
CA ARG A 422 -37.16 -4.28 10.14
C ARG A 422 -37.87 -4.10 8.81
N SER A 423 -38.25 -2.84 8.48
CA SER A 423 -38.89 -2.53 7.21
C SER A 423 -38.02 -2.89 6.01
N ALA A 424 -36.70 -2.59 6.06
CA ALA A 424 -35.76 -2.92 4.99
C ALA A 424 -35.54 -4.43 4.83
N MET A 425 -35.64 -5.19 5.90
CA MET A 425 -35.53 -6.66 5.91
C MET A 425 -36.87 -7.36 5.60
N LYS A 426 -37.96 -6.61 5.50
CA LYS A 426 -39.31 -7.16 5.34
C LYS A 426 -39.75 -8.09 6.48
N LEU A 427 -39.33 -7.76 7.71
CA LEU A 427 -39.66 -8.45 8.95
C LEU A 427 -40.87 -7.80 9.62
#